data_622983730eadaeb30f90896a25f33d1a
#
_entry.id   622983730eadaeb30f90896a25f33d1a
#
_cell.length_a   1.000
_cell.length_b   1.000
_cell.length_c   1.000
_cell.angle_alpha   90.00
_cell.angle_beta   90.00
_cell.angle_gamma   90.00
#
_symmetry.space_group_name_H-M   'P 1'
#
loop_
_entity.id
_entity.type
_entity.pdbx_description
1 polymer ?
#
loop_
_entity_poly.entity_id
_entity_poly.type
_entity_poly.pdbx_seq_one_letter_code
_entity_poly.pdbx_strand_id
1 'polypeptide(L)'
;MPVDSVGARRATARVGIFGALFGSRRKMAVGFDAPAVWVSSSVSELPAVQRCVSLIAGDVSRCPIMLRDAEGADVEDLAVAELLGGQAQGEFLTGSDLRRWMAAEALLTGNAFAQIVTDSMGAPVALRPVSSSAMSMREDTDGTLRWYYQEQEVDYSQLLHWKGTTSIGNPYWGASPLGAIKTAVEAAADVEASIKAWARAGCQQKCVFTHPGQMRPDVRDQMRTAFTLQHLTPGAASLPVFVGEGIKIEQMSPTWAADVTAIRASSARMVANAFGVPAAYLDMSDARTQPENAQAYVSSCLEVWGRNFEAEITSKLCRPGVRATFDWTPVTQGDFRTAGRAYKQLVEVGVLSVNDARRRLGFEPVDGKDEPMPIISGVTGIGGDSESQA
;
A
#
# COMPACT_ATOMS: atom_id res chain seq x y z
N MET A 1 -4.46 51.51 26.69
CA MET A 1 -5.52 50.55 26.30
C MET A 1 -4.84 49.39 25.60
N PRO A 2 -4.84 48.17 26.16
CA PRO A 2 -4.18 47.04 25.56
C PRO A 2 -5.12 46.34 24.59
N VAL A 3 -4.59 45.91 23.45
CA VAL A 3 -5.26 45.12 22.40
C VAL A 3 -5.15 43.66 22.79
N ASP A 4 -6.30 43.04 22.87
CA ASP A 4 -6.49 41.64 23.32
C ASP A 4 -5.75 40.64 22.44
N SER A 5 -4.98 39.78 23.10
CA SER A 5 -4.40 38.57 22.56
C SER A 5 -5.50 37.54 22.31
N VAL A 6 -5.72 37.18 21.04
CA VAL A 6 -6.55 36.04 20.65
C VAL A 6 -5.83 34.74 21.06
N GLY A 7 -6.28 34.16 22.15
CA GLY A 7 -5.75 32.92 22.68
C GLY A 7 -6.04 31.75 21.75
N ALA A 8 -4.99 31.09 21.33
CA ALA A 8 -5.05 29.78 20.68
C ALA A 8 -5.74 28.78 21.64
N ARG A 9 -6.95 28.37 21.30
CA ARG A 9 -7.65 27.30 22.03
C ARG A 9 -6.95 25.98 21.79
N ARG A 10 -6.18 25.54 22.75
CA ARG A 10 -5.72 24.16 22.84
C ARG A 10 -6.94 23.26 22.92
N ALA A 11 -7.12 22.43 21.89
CA ALA A 11 -8.13 21.37 21.90
C ALA A 11 -7.65 20.24 22.84
N THR A 12 -7.93 20.40 24.13
CA THR A 12 -7.88 19.29 25.09
C THR A 12 -9.13 18.44 24.86
N ALA A 13 -9.03 17.36 24.10
CA ALA A 13 -10.08 16.38 24.00
C ALA A 13 -10.24 15.68 25.37
N ARG A 14 -11.15 16.18 26.19
CA ARG A 14 -11.61 15.47 27.38
C ARG A 14 -12.44 14.26 26.94
N VAL A 15 -11.86 13.07 26.96
CA VAL A 15 -12.57 11.81 26.90
C VAL A 15 -13.26 11.59 28.27
N GLY A 16 -14.38 12.24 28.47
CA GLY A 16 -15.08 12.27 29.77
C GLY A 16 -16.55 11.88 29.73
N ILE A 17 -17.01 11.02 28.80
CA ILE A 17 -18.44 10.66 28.73
C ILE A 17 -18.72 9.15 28.90
N PHE A 18 -17.74 8.28 28.75
CA PHE A 18 -17.95 6.82 28.93
C PHE A 18 -17.69 6.27 30.36
N GLY A 19 -17.12 7.06 31.25
CA GLY A 19 -16.84 6.64 32.62
C GLY A 19 -18.05 6.66 33.56
N ALA A 20 -19.17 7.25 33.16
CA ALA A 20 -20.35 7.42 34.05
C ALA A 20 -21.40 6.31 33.96
N LEU A 21 -21.30 5.38 33.02
CA LEU A 21 -22.30 4.33 32.79
C LEU A 21 -21.96 2.96 33.40
N PHE A 22 -20.72 2.73 33.82
CA PHE A 22 -20.32 1.49 34.47
C PHE A 22 -19.62 1.78 35.81
N GLY A 23 -20.40 1.85 36.85
CA GLY A 23 -19.90 1.98 38.23
C GLY A 23 -19.07 0.76 38.64
N SER A 24 -17.78 0.85 38.56
CA SER A 24 -16.79 0.33 39.51
C SER A 24 -15.39 0.84 39.11
N ARG A 25 -14.78 1.62 40.02
CA ARG A 25 -13.42 2.10 39.91
C ARG A 25 -12.43 0.93 39.98
N ARG A 26 -12.21 0.23 38.88
CA ARG A 26 -10.92 -0.38 38.61
C ARG A 26 -10.18 0.61 37.69
N LYS A 27 -9.08 1.18 38.20
CA LYS A 27 -8.09 1.86 37.40
C LYS A 27 -7.51 0.83 36.40
N MET A 28 -8.18 0.65 35.28
CA MET A 28 -7.55 0.11 34.11
C MET A 28 -6.76 1.28 33.55
N ALA A 29 -5.46 1.32 33.81
CA ALA A 29 -4.53 1.93 32.90
C ALA A 29 -4.64 1.12 31.61
N VAL A 30 -5.48 1.55 30.68
CA VAL A 30 -5.47 1.05 29.33
C VAL A 30 -4.24 1.70 28.70
N GLY A 31 -3.07 1.09 28.94
CA GLY A 31 -1.89 1.42 28.19
C GLY A 31 -2.19 1.06 26.74
N PHE A 32 -2.45 2.06 25.91
CA PHE A 32 -2.41 1.88 24.47
C PHE A 32 -0.94 1.73 24.08
N ASP A 33 -0.37 0.56 24.35
CA ASP A 33 0.92 0.23 23.79
C ASP A 33 0.76 0.21 22.26
N ALA A 34 1.62 0.95 21.59
CA ALA A 34 1.69 0.86 20.15
C ALA A 34 1.86 -0.62 19.79
N PRO A 35 0.94 -1.21 18.99
CA PRO A 35 1.07 -2.61 18.64
C PRO A 35 2.44 -2.80 17.97
N ALA A 36 3.20 -3.78 18.45
CA ALA A 36 4.49 -4.11 17.87
C ALA A 36 4.34 -4.28 16.36
N VAL A 37 5.21 -3.62 15.59
CA VAL A 37 5.25 -3.77 14.14
C VAL A 37 5.49 -5.24 13.82
N TRP A 38 4.45 -5.91 13.29
CA TRP A 38 4.47 -7.36 13.14
C TRP A 38 4.94 -7.78 11.74
N VAL A 39 5.45 -7.10 10.90
CA VAL A 39 5.89 -7.62 9.59
C VAL A 39 7.26 -8.27 9.75
N SER A 40 7.27 -9.61 9.77
CA SER A 40 8.53 -10.35 9.70
C SER A 40 9.17 -10.16 8.31
N SER A 41 10.51 -10.25 8.25
CA SER A 41 11.23 -10.16 6.97
C SER A 41 10.74 -11.18 5.95
N SER A 42 10.40 -12.40 6.40
CA SER A 42 9.87 -13.45 5.53
C SER A 42 8.52 -13.10 4.89
N VAL A 43 7.66 -12.36 5.58
CA VAL A 43 6.37 -11.90 5.05
C VAL A 43 6.56 -10.74 4.08
N SER A 44 7.42 -9.78 4.41
CA SER A 44 7.72 -8.66 3.52
C SER A 44 8.42 -9.10 2.22
N GLU A 45 9.11 -10.22 2.23
CA GLU A 45 9.78 -10.81 1.06
C GLU A 45 8.83 -11.59 0.13
N LEU A 46 7.57 -11.85 0.53
CA LEU A 46 6.62 -12.55 -0.34
C LEU A 46 6.36 -11.74 -1.62
N PRO A 47 6.47 -12.36 -2.82
CA PRO A 47 6.32 -11.64 -4.09
C PRO A 47 5.00 -10.90 -4.23
N ALA A 48 3.90 -11.47 -3.72
CA ALA A 48 2.59 -10.84 -3.76
C ALA A 48 2.52 -9.57 -2.90
N VAL A 49 3.13 -9.59 -1.70
CA VAL A 49 3.22 -8.43 -0.81
C VAL A 49 4.07 -7.34 -1.46
N GLN A 50 5.28 -7.71 -1.93
CA GLN A 50 6.16 -6.78 -2.64
C GLN A 50 5.50 -6.15 -3.87
N ARG A 51 4.75 -6.96 -4.63
CA ARG A 51 4.02 -6.46 -5.79
C ARG A 51 2.97 -5.43 -5.42
N CYS A 52 2.12 -5.72 -4.42
CA CYS A 52 1.07 -4.78 -3.99
C CYS A 52 1.66 -3.50 -3.40
N VAL A 53 2.66 -3.60 -2.53
CA VAL A 53 3.32 -2.44 -1.91
C VAL A 53 4.00 -1.58 -2.97
N SER A 54 4.78 -2.18 -3.88
CA SER A 54 5.47 -1.44 -4.94
C SER A 54 4.50 -0.77 -5.91
N LEU A 55 3.37 -1.44 -6.21
CA LEU A 55 2.34 -0.89 -7.07
C LEU A 55 1.71 0.36 -6.44
N ILE A 56 1.17 0.23 -5.22
CA ILE A 56 0.47 1.32 -4.54
C ILE A 56 1.44 2.48 -4.25
N ALA A 57 2.60 2.20 -3.66
CA ALA A 57 3.58 3.22 -3.34
C ALA A 57 4.13 3.92 -4.60
N GLY A 58 4.30 3.18 -5.70
CA GLY A 58 4.69 3.73 -6.99
C GLY A 58 3.63 4.67 -7.56
N ASP A 59 2.37 4.27 -7.52
CA ASP A 59 1.26 5.08 -8.03
C ASP A 59 1.03 6.33 -7.18
N VAL A 60 1.09 6.21 -5.86
CA VAL A 60 1.05 7.37 -4.93
C VAL A 60 2.20 8.35 -5.20
N SER A 61 3.40 7.85 -5.48
CA SER A 61 4.56 8.73 -5.70
C SER A 61 4.48 9.54 -7.00
N ARG A 62 3.89 8.98 -8.06
CA ARG A 62 3.77 9.63 -9.37
C ARG A 62 2.57 10.54 -9.51
N CYS A 63 1.53 10.35 -8.66
CA CYS A 63 0.35 11.19 -8.69
C CYS A 63 0.61 12.50 -7.96
N PRO A 64 0.37 13.66 -8.57
CA PRO A 64 0.56 14.95 -7.91
C PRO A 64 -0.50 15.17 -6.83
N ILE A 65 -0.16 15.96 -5.83
CA ILE A 65 -1.09 16.47 -4.84
C ILE A 65 -1.46 17.90 -5.24
N MET A 66 -2.74 18.13 -5.51
CA MET A 66 -3.30 19.41 -5.85
C MET A 66 -3.82 20.09 -4.59
N LEU A 67 -3.61 21.41 -4.50
CA LEU A 67 -4.16 22.22 -3.42
C LEU A 67 -5.38 22.98 -3.96
N ARG A 68 -6.54 22.83 -3.29
CA ARG A 68 -7.80 23.41 -3.75
C ARG A 68 -8.48 24.21 -2.64
N ASP A 69 -9.11 25.30 -3.00
CA ASP A 69 -9.95 26.08 -2.10
C ASP A 69 -11.33 25.42 -1.85
N ALA A 70 -12.19 26.11 -1.12
CA ALA A 70 -13.54 25.63 -0.80
C ALA A 70 -14.44 25.55 -2.04
N GLU A 71 -14.18 26.33 -3.05
CA GLU A 71 -14.87 26.40 -4.34
C GLU A 71 -14.34 25.36 -5.34
N GLY A 72 -13.23 24.69 -5.00
CA GLY A 72 -12.58 23.64 -5.81
C GLY A 72 -11.60 24.19 -6.84
N ALA A 73 -11.28 25.48 -6.81
CA ALA A 73 -10.25 26.07 -7.66
C ALA A 73 -8.85 25.71 -7.17
N ASP A 74 -7.92 25.56 -8.10
CA ASP A 74 -6.53 25.25 -7.77
C ASP A 74 -5.87 26.45 -7.09
N VAL A 75 -5.18 26.21 -5.98
CA VAL A 75 -4.48 27.22 -5.19
C VAL A 75 -2.98 26.98 -5.30
N GLU A 76 -2.24 28.01 -5.65
CA GLU A 76 -0.79 27.96 -5.63
C GLU A 76 -0.28 28.25 -4.22
N ASP A 77 0.28 27.25 -3.55
CA ASP A 77 1.09 27.38 -2.35
C ASP A 77 2.44 26.72 -2.62
N LEU A 78 3.37 27.56 -3.07
CA LEU A 78 4.68 27.11 -3.54
C LEU A 78 5.45 26.35 -2.46
N ALA A 79 5.31 26.74 -1.18
CA ALA A 79 6.03 26.09 -0.08
C ALA A 79 5.54 24.65 0.14
N VAL A 80 4.23 24.47 0.21
CA VAL A 80 3.62 23.14 0.39
C VAL A 80 3.80 22.28 -0.86
N ALA A 81 3.65 22.86 -2.06
CA ALA A 81 3.86 22.18 -3.32
C ALA A 81 5.31 21.69 -3.47
N GLU A 82 6.29 22.48 -3.06
CA GLU A 82 7.70 22.12 -3.08
C GLU A 82 8.00 20.95 -2.12
N LEU A 83 7.47 20.99 -0.88
CA LEU A 83 7.63 19.90 0.08
C LEU A 83 7.01 18.58 -0.37
N LEU A 84 5.89 18.64 -1.07
CA LEU A 84 5.15 17.44 -1.51
C LEU A 84 5.57 16.95 -2.90
N GLY A 85 5.99 17.82 -3.79
CA GLY A 85 6.32 17.49 -5.19
C GLY A 85 7.79 17.68 -5.54
N GLY A 86 8.45 18.70 -4.95
CA GLY A 86 9.85 19.04 -5.18
C GLY A 86 10.80 18.37 -4.18
N GLN A 87 11.50 19.17 -3.40
CA GLN A 87 12.49 18.70 -2.43
C GLN A 87 11.92 18.67 -1.02
N ALA A 88 11.59 17.50 -0.51
CA ALA A 88 11.07 17.33 0.85
C ALA A 88 12.16 17.55 1.92
N GLN A 89 13.41 17.17 1.64
CA GLN A 89 14.54 17.30 2.55
C GLN A 89 15.82 17.69 1.80
N GLY A 90 15.84 18.90 1.26
CA GLY A 90 17.00 19.40 0.52
C GLY A 90 17.40 18.47 -0.62
N GLU A 91 18.70 18.28 -0.81
CA GLU A 91 19.24 17.47 -1.92
C GLU A 91 19.07 15.95 -1.75
N PHE A 92 18.64 15.48 -0.55
CA PHE A 92 18.70 14.04 -0.23
C PHE A 92 17.40 13.30 -0.48
N LEU A 93 16.25 13.98 -0.49
CA LEU A 93 14.95 13.32 -0.60
C LEU A 93 13.95 14.21 -1.32
N THR A 94 13.41 13.71 -2.43
CA THR A 94 12.32 14.37 -3.14
C THR A 94 10.99 14.16 -2.42
N GLY A 95 10.01 15.05 -2.62
CA GLY A 95 8.65 14.87 -2.11
C GLY A 95 7.99 13.59 -2.65
N SER A 96 8.30 13.22 -3.89
CA SER A 96 7.85 11.97 -4.51
C SER A 96 8.43 10.74 -3.81
N ASP A 97 9.73 10.75 -3.47
CA ASP A 97 10.37 9.64 -2.77
C ASP A 97 9.88 9.52 -1.33
N LEU A 98 9.66 10.65 -0.66
CA LEU A 98 9.05 10.67 0.67
C LEU A 98 7.66 10.03 0.65
N ARG A 99 6.79 10.41 -0.30
CA ARG A 99 5.46 9.83 -0.43
C ARG A 99 5.51 8.33 -0.73
N ARG A 100 6.43 7.91 -1.60
CA ARG A 100 6.66 6.49 -1.89
C ARG A 100 7.04 5.71 -0.65
N TRP A 101 8.00 6.25 0.11
CA TRP A 101 8.46 5.62 1.33
C TRP A 101 7.36 5.58 2.40
N MET A 102 6.65 6.69 2.63
CA MET A 102 5.55 6.75 3.59
C MET A 102 4.41 5.79 3.23
N ALA A 103 4.05 5.70 1.95
CA ALA A 103 3.05 4.75 1.49
C ALA A 103 3.48 3.31 1.77
N ALA A 104 4.72 2.94 1.42
CA ALA A 104 5.25 1.60 1.67
C ALA A 104 5.29 1.26 3.18
N GLU A 105 5.74 2.19 4.01
CA GLU A 105 5.79 2.04 5.45
C GLU A 105 4.38 1.87 6.04
N ALA A 106 3.41 2.72 5.64
CA ALA A 106 2.02 2.63 6.09
C ALA A 106 1.35 1.32 5.67
N LEU A 107 1.60 0.84 4.45
CA LEU A 107 1.08 -0.43 3.96
C LEU A 107 1.62 -1.62 4.76
N LEU A 108 2.92 -1.61 5.08
CA LEU A 108 3.56 -2.71 5.80
C LEU A 108 3.29 -2.68 7.29
N THR A 109 3.40 -1.51 7.93
CA THR A 109 3.35 -1.39 9.40
C THR A 109 2.00 -0.87 9.91
N GLY A 110 1.19 -0.31 9.04
CA GLY A 110 -0.05 0.39 9.38
C GLY A 110 0.14 1.88 9.69
N ASN A 111 1.38 2.36 9.79
CA ASN A 111 1.67 3.73 10.17
C ASN A 111 2.92 4.22 9.45
N ALA A 112 2.92 5.46 9.01
CA ALA A 112 4.12 6.14 8.55
C ALA A 112 4.17 7.56 9.10
N PHE A 113 5.35 8.02 9.44
CA PHE A 113 5.54 9.32 10.06
C PHE A 113 6.58 10.13 9.31
N ALA A 114 6.34 11.45 9.26
CA ALA A 114 7.37 12.41 8.91
C ALA A 114 7.32 13.59 9.88
N GLN A 115 8.47 14.05 10.33
CA GLN A 115 8.59 15.23 11.14
C GLN A 115 8.47 16.46 10.25
N ILE A 116 7.60 17.38 10.62
CA ILE A 116 7.47 18.70 9.98
C ILE A 116 8.52 19.61 10.62
N VAL A 117 9.52 19.99 9.86
CA VAL A 117 10.54 20.96 10.29
C VAL A 117 10.06 22.34 9.88
N THR A 118 10.00 23.24 10.85
CA THR A 118 9.55 24.62 10.63
C THR A 118 10.72 25.60 10.79
N ASP A 119 10.61 26.73 10.11
CA ASP A 119 11.52 27.87 10.31
C ASP A 119 11.20 28.66 11.60
N SER A 120 11.91 29.75 11.83
CA SER A 120 11.70 30.63 12.98
C SER A 120 10.34 31.32 13.00
N MET A 121 9.63 31.36 11.88
CA MET A 121 8.29 31.96 11.73
C MET A 121 7.18 30.89 11.84
N GLY A 122 7.55 29.61 11.97
CA GLY A 122 6.61 28.47 12.04
C GLY A 122 6.17 27.94 10.69
N ALA A 123 6.75 28.41 9.57
CA ALA A 123 6.44 27.88 8.24
C ALA A 123 7.16 26.55 8.01
N PRO A 124 6.50 25.54 7.40
CA PRO A 124 7.11 24.25 7.11
C PRO A 124 8.17 24.39 6.01
N VAL A 125 9.40 23.95 6.30
CA VAL A 125 10.56 24.05 5.39
C VAL A 125 11.11 22.70 4.97
N ALA A 126 10.83 21.63 5.73
CA ALA A 126 11.23 20.28 5.37
C ALA A 126 10.32 19.21 5.99
N LEU A 127 10.25 18.06 5.36
CA LEU A 127 9.60 16.86 5.87
C LEU A 127 10.65 15.76 6.05
N ARG A 128 10.92 15.38 7.28
CA ARG A 128 11.92 14.36 7.60
C ARG A 128 11.24 13.03 7.90
N PRO A 129 11.52 11.93 7.16
CA PRO A 129 10.96 10.63 7.43
C PRO A 129 11.36 10.12 8.82
N VAL A 130 10.42 9.49 9.52
CA VAL A 130 10.60 8.91 10.85
C VAL A 130 10.06 7.49 10.82
N SER A 131 10.89 6.49 11.18
CA SER A 131 10.46 5.10 11.20
C SER A 131 9.34 4.88 12.22
N SER A 132 8.29 4.20 11.80
CA SER A 132 7.16 3.83 12.66
C SER A 132 7.59 2.98 13.86
N SER A 133 8.64 2.17 13.72
CA SER A 133 9.18 1.34 14.79
C SER A 133 9.82 2.13 15.94
N ALA A 134 10.22 3.37 15.69
CA ALA A 134 10.79 4.28 16.68
C ALA A 134 9.73 5.15 17.37
N MET A 135 8.48 5.09 16.91
CA MET A 135 7.37 5.86 17.46
C MET A 135 6.59 5.05 18.47
N SER A 136 6.19 5.69 19.55
CA SER A 136 5.27 5.12 20.53
C SER A 136 4.27 6.17 21.00
N MET A 137 3.13 5.70 21.51
CA MET A 137 2.07 6.54 22.05
C MET A 137 1.69 6.00 23.42
N ARG A 138 1.55 6.88 24.39
CA ARG A 138 1.15 6.54 25.76
C ARG A 138 0.00 7.43 26.19
N GLU A 139 -0.93 6.86 26.91
CA GLU A 139 -1.96 7.62 27.61
C GLU A 139 -1.50 7.87 29.04
N ASP A 140 -1.40 9.12 29.40
CA ASP A 140 -0.99 9.54 30.73
C ASP A 140 -2.15 9.33 31.74
N THR A 141 -1.83 9.42 33.02
CA THR A 141 -2.80 9.23 34.13
C THR A 141 -3.96 10.22 34.11
N ASP A 142 -3.80 11.36 33.44
CA ASP A 142 -4.83 12.40 33.24
C ASP A 142 -5.69 12.16 31.99
N GLY A 143 -5.44 11.08 31.22
CA GLY A 143 -6.11 10.77 29.97
C GLY A 143 -5.56 11.54 28.76
N THR A 144 -4.42 12.21 28.92
CA THR A 144 -3.76 12.90 27.79
C THR A 144 -2.90 11.94 26.99
N LEU A 145 -3.10 11.93 25.66
CA LEU A 145 -2.28 11.14 24.75
C LEU A 145 -1.00 11.88 24.44
N ARG A 146 0.14 11.21 24.66
CA ARG A 146 1.48 11.73 24.35
C ARG A 146 2.17 10.85 23.35
N TRP A 147 2.92 11.47 22.46
CA TRP A 147 3.68 10.79 21.42
C TRP A 147 5.16 10.87 21.72
N TYR A 148 5.87 9.79 21.45
CA TYR A 148 7.29 9.67 21.73
C TYR A 148 8.03 9.16 20.50
N TYR A 149 9.17 9.75 20.21
CA TYR A 149 10.17 9.28 19.26
C TYR A 149 11.42 8.88 20.04
N GLN A 150 11.82 7.61 19.99
CA GLN A 150 12.95 7.10 20.76
C GLN A 150 12.92 7.55 22.24
N GLU A 151 11.77 7.38 22.88
CA GLU A 151 11.52 7.77 24.29
C GLU A 151 11.50 9.28 24.57
N GLN A 152 11.71 10.13 23.57
CA GLN A 152 11.56 11.58 23.70
C GLN A 152 10.16 12.03 23.32
N GLU A 153 9.51 12.82 24.14
CA GLU A 153 8.19 13.37 23.84
C GLU A 153 8.25 14.30 22.64
N VAL A 154 7.34 14.10 21.70
CA VAL A 154 7.20 14.90 20.48
C VAL A 154 5.80 15.49 20.36
N ASP A 155 5.70 16.71 19.88
CA ASP A 155 4.40 17.32 19.61
C ASP A 155 3.78 16.70 18.36
N TYR A 156 2.59 16.09 18.51
CA TYR A 156 1.87 15.47 17.40
C TYR A 156 1.52 16.46 16.28
N SER A 157 1.41 17.74 16.58
CA SER A 157 1.18 18.78 15.56
C SER A 157 2.36 18.94 14.59
N GLN A 158 3.56 18.53 15.01
CA GLN A 158 4.78 18.55 14.20
C GLN A 158 5.07 17.21 13.52
N LEU A 159 4.15 16.24 13.59
CA LEU A 159 4.25 14.95 12.93
C LEU A 159 3.18 14.84 11.86
N LEU A 160 3.60 14.59 10.63
CA LEU A 160 2.70 14.11 9.58
C LEU A 160 2.52 12.60 9.78
N HIS A 161 1.31 12.13 10.07
CA HIS A 161 1.03 10.75 10.40
C HIS A 161 0.08 10.12 9.37
N TRP A 162 0.63 9.34 8.45
CA TRP A 162 -0.19 8.55 7.53
C TRP A 162 -0.62 7.26 8.19
N LYS A 163 -1.90 7.18 8.56
CA LYS A 163 -2.51 5.99 9.13
C LYS A 163 -3.00 5.06 8.03
N GLY A 164 -2.75 3.77 8.22
CA GLY A 164 -3.32 2.71 7.42
C GLY A 164 -4.80 2.46 7.74
N THR A 165 -5.21 1.20 7.71
CA THR A 165 -6.57 0.82 8.09
C THR A 165 -6.80 1.05 9.58
N THR A 166 -8.07 1.25 9.97
CA THR A 166 -8.42 1.47 11.37
C THR A 166 -8.10 0.24 12.22
N SER A 167 -7.33 0.43 13.28
CA SER A 167 -7.08 -0.61 14.27
C SER A 167 -8.29 -0.80 15.17
N ILE A 168 -8.70 -2.06 15.39
CA ILE A 168 -9.75 -2.38 16.34
C ILE A 168 -9.19 -2.16 17.75
N GLY A 169 -9.79 -1.23 18.50
CA GLY A 169 -9.40 -0.93 19.87
C GLY A 169 -8.45 0.27 20.06
N ASN A 170 -7.79 0.73 19.00
CA ASN A 170 -6.98 1.95 19.06
C ASN A 170 -7.22 2.84 17.84
N PRO A 171 -8.05 3.90 17.92
CA PRO A 171 -8.36 4.78 16.80
C PRO A 171 -7.21 5.73 16.44
N TYR A 172 -6.22 5.86 17.31
CA TYR A 172 -5.07 6.76 17.12
C TYR A 172 -3.93 6.10 16.34
N TRP A 173 -3.94 4.76 16.25
CA TRP A 173 -2.90 3.96 15.61
C TRP A 173 -3.49 3.17 14.44
N GLY A 174 -2.87 3.25 13.28
CA GLY A 174 -3.28 2.49 12.11
C GLY A 174 -2.86 1.03 12.21
N ALA A 175 -3.56 0.16 11.51
CA ALA A 175 -3.22 -1.25 11.36
C ALA A 175 -2.75 -1.56 9.94
N SER A 176 -1.78 -2.48 9.82
CA SER A 176 -1.41 -3.03 8.51
C SER A 176 -2.52 -3.96 8.00
N PRO A 177 -2.88 -3.91 6.71
CA PRO A 177 -3.77 -4.89 6.10
C PRO A 177 -3.28 -6.33 6.27
N LEU A 178 -1.96 -6.53 6.33
CA LEU A 178 -1.34 -7.83 6.55
C LEU A 178 -1.69 -8.42 7.92
N GLY A 179 -1.97 -7.56 8.91
CA GLY A 179 -2.40 -8.00 10.24
C GLY A 179 -3.71 -8.80 10.21
N ALA A 180 -4.65 -8.41 9.35
CA ALA A 180 -5.94 -9.10 9.20
C ALA A 180 -5.80 -10.50 8.58
N ILE A 181 -4.78 -10.71 7.76
CA ILE A 181 -4.51 -11.99 7.07
C ILE A 181 -3.23 -12.67 7.58
N LYS A 182 -2.80 -12.32 8.80
CA LYS A 182 -1.52 -12.74 9.39
C LYS A 182 -1.25 -14.23 9.23
N THR A 183 -2.16 -15.09 9.70
CA THR A 183 -2.01 -16.54 9.65
C THR A 183 -1.84 -17.06 8.22
N ALA A 184 -2.59 -16.50 7.27
CA ALA A 184 -2.51 -16.92 5.86
C ALA A 184 -1.18 -16.54 5.22
N VAL A 185 -0.66 -15.37 5.55
CA VAL A 185 0.62 -14.88 5.01
C VAL A 185 1.80 -15.61 5.65
N GLU A 186 1.73 -15.92 6.96
CA GLU A 186 2.73 -16.78 7.64
C GLU A 186 2.75 -18.18 7.03
N ALA A 187 1.59 -18.80 6.82
CA ALA A 187 1.50 -20.09 6.16
C ALA A 187 2.08 -20.06 4.73
N ALA A 188 1.84 -18.99 3.97
CA ALA A 188 2.44 -18.82 2.65
C ALA A 188 3.98 -18.71 2.73
N ALA A 189 4.51 -18.00 3.71
CA ALA A 189 5.96 -17.89 3.93
C ALA A 189 6.57 -19.25 4.32
N ASP A 190 5.89 -20.04 5.14
CA ASP A 190 6.32 -21.40 5.51
C ASP A 190 6.34 -22.34 4.30
N VAL A 191 5.36 -22.23 3.39
CA VAL A 191 5.34 -22.98 2.13
C VAL A 191 6.56 -22.61 1.27
N GLU A 192 6.87 -21.31 1.13
CA GLU A 192 8.05 -20.87 0.38
C GLU A 192 9.36 -21.35 1.05
N ALA A 193 9.45 -21.32 2.37
CA ALA A 193 10.58 -21.86 3.10
C ALA A 193 10.75 -23.37 2.86
N SER A 194 9.65 -24.12 2.84
CA SER A 194 9.63 -25.56 2.56
C SER A 194 10.08 -25.88 1.13
N ILE A 195 9.62 -25.09 0.15
CA ILE A 195 10.05 -25.20 -1.26
C ILE A 195 11.55 -24.92 -1.37
N LYS A 196 12.03 -23.87 -0.72
CA LYS A 196 13.44 -23.49 -0.68
C LYS A 196 14.31 -24.61 -0.07
N ALA A 197 13.85 -25.20 1.03
CA ALA A 197 14.53 -26.34 1.65
C ALA A 197 14.56 -27.57 0.73
N TRP A 198 13.44 -27.87 0.08
CA TRP A 198 13.36 -28.96 -0.87
C TRP A 198 14.26 -28.74 -2.10
N ALA A 199 14.30 -27.53 -2.63
CA ALA A 199 15.18 -27.17 -3.75
C ALA A 199 16.65 -27.30 -3.38
N ARG A 200 17.03 -26.87 -2.15
CA ARG A 200 18.39 -27.04 -1.62
C ARG A 200 18.80 -28.50 -1.44
N ALA A 201 17.84 -29.37 -1.15
CA ALA A 201 18.04 -30.82 -1.10
C ALA A 201 18.10 -31.48 -2.48
N GLY A 202 18.21 -30.69 -3.57
CA GLY A 202 18.32 -31.21 -4.94
C GLY A 202 17.00 -31.69 -5.53
N CYS A 203 15.85 -31.20 -5.04
CA CYS A 203 14.51 -31.59 -5.47
C CYS A 203 14.22 -33.11 -5.36
N GLN A 204 14.91 -33.79 -4.47
CA GLN A 204 14.79 -35.22 -4.33
C GLN A 204 13.52 -35.62 -3.59
N GLN A 205 12.89 -36.65 -4.09
CA GLN A 205 11.74 -37.30 -3.45
C GLN A 205 12.22 -38.10 -2.23
N LYS A 206 11.39 -38.16 -1.18
CA LYS A 206 11.66 -39.07 -0.06
C LYS A 206 11.62 -40.51 -0.56
N CYS A 207 12.71 -41.23 -0.33
CA CYS A 207 12.79 -42.63 -0.63
C CYS A 207 12.52 -43.46 0.63
N VAL A 208 11.68 -44.49 0.52
CA VAL A 208 11.47 -45.48 1.58
C VAL A 208 12.19 -46.74 1.16
N PHE A 209 13.14 -47.16 2.00
CA PHE A 209 13.82 -48.44 1.82
C PHE A 209 13.09 -49.53 2.63
N THR A 210 12.50 -50.45 1.93
CA THR A 210 11.80 -51.58 2.57
C THR A 210 12.66 -52.82 2.46
N HIS A 211 12.89 -53.52 3.57
CA HIS A 211 13.62 -54.79 3.66
C HIS A 211 12.72 -55.86 4.28
N PRO A 212 12.65 -57.08 3.75
CA PRO A 212 11.75 -58.14 4.21
C PRO A 212 12.03 -58.70 5.61
N GLY A 213 13.18 -58.37 6.21
CA GLY A 213 13.57 -58.78 7.55
C GLY A 213 13.93 -57.63 8.48
N GLN A 214 14.18 -57.88 9.76
CA GLN A 214 14.65 -56.89 10.69
C GLN A 214 16.08 -56.47 10.35
N MET A 215 16.26 -55.23 10.02
CA MET A 215 17.57 -54.63 9.76
C MET A 215 18.22 -54.20 11.10
N ARG A 216 19.49 -54.55 11.29
CA ARG A 216 20.25 -54.10 12.45
C ARG A 216 20.40 -52.57 12.45
N PRO A 217 20.34 -51.92 13.63
CA PRO A 217 20.42 -50.45 13.73
C PRO A 217 21.68 -49.84 13.11
N ASP A 218 22.82 -50.50 13.29
CA ASP A 218 24.09 -50.09 12.74
C ASP A 218 24.13 -50.08 11.22
N VAL A 219 23.56 -51.10 10.58
CA VAL A 219 23.46 -51.23 9.13
C VAL A 219 22.51 -50.17 8.58
N ARG A 220 21.37 -49.93 9.25
CA ARG A 220 20.42 -48.91 8.89
C ARG A 220 21.04 -47.50 8.90
N ASP A 221 21.85 -47.17 9.94
CA ASP A 221 22.46 -45.88 10.08
C ASP A 221 23.63 -45.67 9.09
N GLN A 222 24.36 -46.76 8.75
CA GLN A 222 25.37 -46.76 7.68
C GLN A 222 24.71 -46.48 6.31
N MET A 223 23.62 -47.16 6.01
CA MET A 223 22.87 -46.92 4.78
C MET A 223 22.33 -45.52 4.67
N ARG A 224 21.77 -44.97 5.78
CA ARG A 224 21.30 -43.58 5.83
C ARG A 224 22.43 -42.61 5.52
N THR A 225 23.60 -42.79 6.17
CA THR A 225 24.75 -41.94 5.96
C THR A 225 25.30 -42.01 4.55
N ALA A 226 25.43 -43.23 4.01
CA ALA A 226 25.88 -43.47 2.64
C ALA A 226 24.93 -42.83 1.61
N PHE A 227 23.61 -43.00 1.79
CA PHE A 227 22.60 -42.41 0.90
C PHE A 227 22.62 -40.89 0.98
N THR A 228 22.75 -40.33 2.19
CA THR A 228 22.84 -38.86 2.39
C THR A 228 24.08 -38.29 1.70
N LEU A 229 25.22 -38.89 1.84
CA LEU A 229 26.46 -38.44 1.22
C LEU A 229 26.43 -38.56 -0.31
N GLN A 230 25.85 -39.63 -0.82
CA GLN A 230 25.82 -39.92 -2.27
C GLN A 230 24.70 -39.15 -3.02
N HIS A 231 23.58 -38.83 -2.39
CA HIS A 231 22.40 -38.35 -3.09
C HIS A 231 21.85 -37.02 -2.60
N LEU A 232 22.13 -36.61 -1.35
CA LEU A 232 21.64 -35.36 -0.79
C LEU A 232 22.67 -34.23 -0.82
N THR A 233 23.88 -34.52 -1.34
CA THR A 233 24.93 -33.49 -1.52
C THR A 233 24.68 -32.75 -2.87
N PRO A 234 24.77 -31.45 -2.92
CA PRO A 234 24.65 -30.70 -4.17
C PRO A 234 25.64 -31.23 -5.23
N GLY A 235 25.14 -31.59 -6.39
CA GLY A 235 25.94 -32.18 -7.49
C GLY A 235 26.00 -33.71 -7.55
N ALA A 236 25.54 -34.41 -6.53
CA ALA A 236 25.53 -35.88 -6.50
C ALA A 236 24.18 -36.50 -6.95
N ALA A 237 23.20 -35.66 -7.28
CA ALA A 237 21.82 -36.10 -7.59
C ALA A 237 21.68 -37.03 -8.83
N SER A 238 22.71 -37.18 -9.65
CA SER A 238 22.71 -38.01 -10.85
C SER A 238 23.44 -39.34 -10.70
N LEU A 239 23.94 -39.64 -9.51
CA LEU A 239 24.66 -40.90 -9.29
C LEU A 239 23.69 -42.08 -9.12
N PRO A 240 23.95 -43.26 -9.75
CA PRO A 240 23.13 -44.43 -9.58
C PRO A 240 23.19 -44.98 -8.16
N VAL A 241 22.06 -45.42 -7.63
CA VAL A 241 21.96 -46.07 -6.34
C VAL A 241 22.13 -47.57 -6.52
N PHE A 242 23.12 -48.13 -5.85
CA PHE A 242 23.27 -49.58 -5.77
C PHE A 242 22.64 -50.07 -4.45
N VAL A 243 21.66 -50.95 -4.57
CA VAL A 243 20.96 -51.56 -3.44
C VAL A 243 21.26 -53.07 -3.39
N GLY A 244 21.42 -53.62 -2.18
CA GLY A 244 21.62 -55.04 -1.96
C GLY A 244 20.32 -55.87 -2.21
N GLU A 245 20.47 -57.19 -2.26
CA GLU A 245 19.36 -58.13 -2.43
C GLU A 245 18.28 -57.94 -1.36
N GLY A 246 17.02 -57.89 -1.81
CA GLY A 246 15.83 -57.76 -0.95
C GLY A 246 15.44 -56.36 -0.54
N ILE A 247 16.19 -55.32 -0.92
CA ILE A 247 15.80 -53.96 -0.67
C ILE A 247 14.94 -53.43 -1.81
N LYS A 248 13.72 -52.96 -1.49
CA LYS A 248 12.85 -52.21 -2.40
C LYS A 248 12.94 -50.73 -2.09
N ILE A 249 13.10 -49.92 -3.11
CA ILE A 249 13.06 -48.47 -3.02
C ILE A 249 11.71 -48.02 -3.54
N GLU A 250 10.93 -47.43 -2.66
CA GLU A 250 9.69 -46.76 -3.04
C GLU A 250 9.89 -45.25 -2.95
N GLN A 251 9.64 -44.56 -4.05
CA GLN A 251 9.67 -43.10 -4.07
C GLN A 251 8.32 -42.59 -3.62
N MET A 252 8.32 -41.85 -2.53
CA MET A 252 7.13 -41.07 -2.11
C MET A 252 7.11 -39.75 -2.83
N SER A 253 6.28 -39.65 -3.88
CA SER A 253 6.03 -38.36 -4.51
C SER A 253 5.36 -37.44 -3.49
N PRO A 254 5.91 -36.25 -3.23
CA PRO A 254 5.24 -35.29 -2.38
C PRO A 254 3.95 -34.84 -3.05
N THR A 255 2.81 -35.21 -2.50
CA THR A 255 1.49 -34.79 -2.98
C THR A 255 1.31 -33.27 -2.97
N TRP A 256 2.01 -32.56 -2.09
CA TRP A 256 1.96 -31.10 -1.99
C TRP A 256 2.59 -30.37 -3.19
N ALA A 257 3.50 -31.00 -3.94
CA ALA A 257 4.17 -30.34 -5.08
C ALA A 257 3.19 -29.93 -6.19
N ALA A 258 2.08 -30.68 -6.35
CA ALA A 258 1.02 -30.33 -7.29
C ALA A 258 0.19 -29.14 -6.83
N ASP A 259 0.06 -28.94 -5.51
CA ASP A 259 -0.81 -27.92 -4.92
C ASP A 259 -0.10 -26.57 -4.71
N VAL A 260 1.23 -26.51 -4.82
CA VAL A 260 2.02 -25.29 -4.58
C VAL A 260 1.56 -24.11 -5.45
N THR A 261 1.28 -24.35 -6.72
CA THR A 261 0.81 -23.31 -7.63
C THR A 261 -0.56 -22.77 -7.20
N ALA A 262 -1.46 -23.66 -6.79
CA ALA A 262 -2.77 -23.27 -6.28
C ALA A 262 -2.66 -22.48 -4.95
N ILE A 263 -1.79 -22.92 -4.05
CA ILE A 263 -1.53 -22.23 -2.77
C ILE A 263 -0.96 -20.83 -3.03
N ARG A 264 0.04 -20.70 -3.91
CA ARG A 264 0.61 -19.40 -4.30
C ARG A 264 -0.43 -18.47 -4.90
N ALA A 265 -1.25 -18.97 -5.82
CA ALA A 265 -2.31 -18.17 -6.43
C ALA A 265 -3.38 -17.75 -5.41
N SER A 266 -3.77 -18.62 -4.49
CA SER A 266 -4.71 -18.31 -3.42
C SER A 266 -4.13 -17.26 -2.45
N SER A 267 -2.89 -17.43 -2.01
CA SER A 267 -2.20 -16.49 -1.14
C SER A 267 -2.05 -15.12 -1.78
N ALA A 268 -1.68 -15.08 -3.07
CA ALA A 268 -1.56 -13.84 -3.82
C ALA A 268 -2.89 -13.08 -3.89
N ARG A 269 -4.01 -13.79 -4.14
CA ARG A 269 -5.35 -13.19 -4.14
C ARG A 269 -5.76 -12.66 -2.77
N MET A 270 -5.45 -13.39 -1.69
CA MET A 270 -5.73 -12.93 -0.32
C MET A 270 -4.95 -11.65 0.01
N VAL A 271 -3.68 -11.60 -0.37
CA VAL A 271 -2.85 -10.38 -0.20
C VAL A 271 -3.44 -9.22 -0.99
N ALA A 272 -3.77 -9.42 -2.27
CA ALA A 272 -4.36 -8.36 -3.09
C ALA A 272 -5.66 -7.83 -2.50
N ASN A 273 -6.56 -8.72 -2.07
CA ASN A 273 -7.82 -8.33 -1.44
C ASN A 273 -7.59 -7.53 -0.14
N ALA A 274 -6.61 -7.89 0.67
CA ALA A 274 -6.30 -7.17 1.90
C ALA A 274 -5.81 -5.73 1.63
N PHE A 275 -5.06 -5.53 0.53
CA PHE A 275 -4.62 -4.19 0.10
C PHE A 275 -5.66 -3.44 -0.73
N GLY A 276 -6.77 -4.08 -1.13
CA GLY A 276 -7.77 -3.51 -2.01
C GLY A 276 -7.34 -3.47 -3.49
N VAL A 277 -6.29 -4.21 -3.86
CA VAL A 277 -5.79 -4.28 -5.24
C VAL A 277 -6.63 -5.30 -6.03
N PRO A 278 -7.23 -4.91 -7.18
CA PRO A 278 -7.95 -5.84 -8.02
C PRO A 278 -7.06 -7.02 -8.49
N ALA A 279 -7.59 -8.23 -8.47
CA ALA A 279 -6.83 -9.44 -8.79
C ALA A 279 -6.19 -9.39 -10.21
N ALA A 280 -6.83 -8.69 -11.14
CA ALA A 280 -6.29 -8.45 -12.48
C ALA A 280 -4.92 -7.77 -12.52
N TYR A 281 -4.55 -7.04 -11.46
CA TYR A 281 -3.23 -6.39 -11.34
C TYR A 281 -2.12 -7.32 -10.84
N LEU A 282 -2.46 -8.49 -10.31
CA LEU A 282 -1.48 -9.50 -9.93
C LEU A 282 -1.02 -10.35 -11.12
N ASP A 283 -1.92 -10.60 -12.05
CA ASP A 283 -1.59 -11.28 -13.29
C ASP A 283 -0.84 -10.29 -14.18
N MET A 284 0.26 -10.73 -14.78
CA MET A 284 1.10 -9.94 -15.69
C MET A 284 0.40 -9.62 -17.03
N SER A 285 -0.92 -9.80 -17.10
CA SER A 285 -1.75 -9.52 -18.27
C SER A 285 -1.97 -8.01 -18.45
N ASP A 286 -2.40 -7.60 -19.64
CA ASP A 286 -2.66 -6.21 -20.04
C ASP A 286 -3.82 -5.53 -19.26
N ALA A 287 -4.16 -6.05 -18.10
CA ALA A 287 -5.26 -5.57 -17.26
C ALA A 287 -5.13 -4.11 -16.83
N ARG A 288 -3.88 -3.61 -16.74
CA ARG A 288 -3.60 -2.19 -16.43
C ARG A 288 -4.03 -1.23 -17.54
N THR A 289 -4.11 -1.71 -18.76
CA THR A 289 -4.47 -0.89 -19.93
C THR A 289 -5.97 -0.72 -20.10
N GLN A 290 -6.78 -1.48 -19.34
CA GLN A 290 -8.24 -1.39 -19.37
C GLN A 290 -8.72 -0.27 -18.43
N PRO A 291 -9.40 0.77 -18.94
CA PRO A 291 -9.83 1.94 -18.13
C PRO A 291 -10.71 1.55 -16.94
N GLU A 292 -11.55 0.54 -17.11
CA GLU A 292 -12.48 0.05 -16.08
C GLU A 292 -11.72 -0.53 -14.88
N ASN A 293 -10.66 -1.30 -15.14
CA ASN A 293 -9.79 -1.83 -14.09
C ASN A 293 -9.01 -0.74 -13.37
N ALA A 294 -8.54 0.28 -14.11
CA ALA A 294 -7.85 1.42 -13.55
C ALA A 294 -8.77 2.23 -12.62
N GLN A 295 -10.00 2.50 -13.05
CA GLN A 295 -10.97 3.20 -12.22
C GLN A 295 -11.37 2.39 -10.98
N ALA A 296 -11.56 1.07 -11.12
CA ALA A 296 -11.83 0.18 -9.99
C ALA A 296 -10.66 0.17 -8.99
N TYR A 297 -9.42 0.16 -9.47
CA TYR A 297 -8.23 0.22 -8.64
C TYR A 297 -8.11 1.56 -7.89
N VAL A 298 -8.37 2.68 -8.55
CA VAL A 298 -8.36 3.99 -7.89
C VAL A 298 -9.42 4.03 -6.80
N SER A 299 -10.66 3.68 -7.09
CA SER A 299 -11.77 3.81 -6.13
C SER A 299 -11.70 2.81 -4.97
N SER A 300 -11.24 1.57 -5.20
CA SER A 300 -11.19 0.53 -4.18
C SER A 300 -9.91 0.52 -3.35
N CYS A 301 -8.83 1.09 -3.87
CA CYS A 301 -7.52 1.05 -3.24
C CYS A 301 -6.92 2.45 -3.03
N LEU A 302 -6.56 3.15 -4.10
CA LEU A 302 -5.77 4.38 -3.98
C LEU A 302 -6.48 5.50 -3.24
N GLU A 303 -7.77 5.72 -3.51
CA GLU A 303 -8.54 6.75 -2.79
C GLU A 303 -8.68 6.42 -1.31
N VAL A 304 -8.85 5.13 -0.95
CA VAL A 304 -8.97 4.72 0.45
C VAL A 304 -7.70 5.05 1.22
N TRP A 305 -6.54 4.77 0.63
CA TRP A 305 -5.25 5.10 1.22
C TRP A 305 -4.94 6.59 1.17
N GLY A 306 -5.21 7.23 0.04
CA GLY A 306 -4.92 8.65 -0.21
C GLY A 306 -5.68 9.59 0.73
N ARG A 307 -6.97 9.35 0.98
CA ARG A 307 -7.82 10.22 1.81
C ARG A 307 -7.29 10.45 3.22
N ASN A 308 -6.70 9.44 3.86
CA ASN A 308 -6.11 9.60 5.18
C ASN A 308 -4.90 10.54 5.12
N PHE A 309 -4.10 10.43 4.08
CA PHE A 309 -2.93 11.28 3.90
C PHE A 309 -3.31 12.71 3.47
N GLU A 310 -4.31 12.86 2.60
CA GLU A 310 -4.89 14.16 2.21
C GLU A 310 -5.40 14.92 3.44
N ALA A 311 -6.09 14.24 4.34
CA ALA A 311 -6.59 14.84 5.57
C ALA A 311 -5.45 15.32 6.50
N GLU A 312 -4.39 14.53 6.63
CA GLU A 312 -3.21 14.90 7.43
C GLU A 312 -2.46 16.12 6.82
N ILE A 313 -2.23 16.12 5.52
CA ILE A 313 -1.62 17.25 4.81
C ILE A 313 -2.49 18.50 4.96
N THR A 314 -3.79 18.36 4.72
CA THR A 314 -4.74 19.47 4.84
C THR A 314 -4.72 20.08 6.22
N SER A 315 -4.71 19.26 7.27
CA SER A 315 -4.79 19.76 8.66
C SER A 315 -3.51 20.37 9.18
N LYS A 316 -2.33 19.96 8.65
CA LYS A 316 -1.02 20.31 9.24
C LYS A 316 -0.15 21.18 8.35
N LEU A 317 -0.32 21.10 7.04
CA LEU A 317 0.50 21.85 6.09
C LEU A 317 -0.27 22.94 5.35
N CYS A 318 -1.58 22.76 5.14
CA CYS A 318 -2.36 23.74 4.39
C CYS A 318 -2.87 24.88 5.28
N ARG A 319 -3.03 26.07 4.67
CA ARG A 319 -3.73 27.19 5.33
C ARG A 319 -5.23 26.91 5.45
N PRO A 320 -5.92 27.58 6.41
CA PRO A 320 -7.37 27.44 6.53
C PRO A 320 -8.11 27.69 5.22
N GLY A 321 -9.04 26.81 4.87
CA GLY A 321 -9.81 26.88 3.64
C GLY A 321 -9.21 26.19 2.42
N VAL A 322 -7.95 25.74 2.50
CA VAL A 322 -7.28 24.99 1.45
C VAL A 322 -7.26 23.50 1.79
N ARG A 323 -7.50 22.63 0.82
CA ARG A 323 -7.45 21.17 0.95
C ARG A 323 -6.43 20.59 -0.02
N ALA A 324 -5.73 19.57 0.45
CA ALA A 324 -4.87 18.74 -0.38
C ALA A 324 -5.67 17.56 -0.93
N THR A 325 -5.55 17.29 -2.22
CA THR A 325 -6.19 16.14 -2.90
C THR A 325 -5.24 15.52 -3.90
N PHE A 326 -5.19 14.20 -3.97
CA PHE A 326 -4.44 13.52 -5.03
C PHE A 326 -5.14 13.68 -6.38
N ASP A 327 -4.37 13.92 -7.41
CA ASP A 327 -4.83 13.76 -8.79
C ASP A 327 -4.46 12.35 -9.29
N TRP A 328 -5.45 11.46 -9.32
CA TRP A 328 -5.28 10.09 -9.80
C TRP A 328 -5.35 9.94 -11.33
N THR A 329 -5.45 11.04 -12.05
CA THR A 329 -5.49 11.06 -13.51
C THR A 329 -4.35 10.26 -14.16
N PRO A 330 -3.09 10.33 -13.68
CA PRO A 330 -2.00 9.52 -14.23
C PRO A 330 -2.19 8.00 -14.13
N VAL A 331 -3.05 7.54 -13.21
CA VAL A 331 -3.38 6.11 -13.08
C VAL A 331 -4.54 5.70 -13.98
N THR A 332 -5.54 6.59 -14.13
CA THR A 332 -6.78 6.28 -14.85
C THR A 332 -6.71 6.51 -16.35
N GLN A 333 -5.81 7.37 -16.82
CA GLN A 333 -5.77 7.77 -18.24
C GLN A 333 -5.28 6.69 -19.21
N GLY A 334 -4.79 5.56 -18.74
CA GLY A 334 -4.29 4.50 -19.61
C GLY A 334 -3.15 4.96 -20.52
N ASP A 335 -3.09 4.39 -21.74
CA ASP A 335 -2.17 4.87 -22.75
C ASP A 335 -2.65 6.20 -23.35
N PHE A 336 -1.74 6.93 -23.97
CA PHE A 336 -2.00 8.22 -24.64
C PHE A 336 -3.15 8.16 -25.64
N ARG A 337 -3.40 7.00 -26.27
CA ARG A 337 -4.51 6.82 -27.23
C ARG A 337 -5.86 6.81 -26.56
N THR A 338 -5.97 6.15 -25.42
CA THR A 338 -7.20 6.08 -24.63
C THR A 338 -7.53 7.43 -24.02
N ALA A 339 -6.54 8.12 -23.46
CA ALA A 339 -6.69 9.49 -22.98
C ALA A 339 -7.11 10.45 -24.09
N GLY A 340 -6.47 10.39 -25.26
CA GLY A 340 -6.78 11.22 -26.40
C GLY A 340 -8.21 11.04 -26.91
N ARG A 341 -8.76 9.82 -26.91
CA ARG A 341 -10.15 9.55 -27.27
C ARG A 341 -11.14 10.14 -26.25
N ALA A 342 -10.87 9.95 -24.96
CA ALA A 342 -11.70 10.50 -23.90
C ALA A 342 -11.74 12.03 -23.94
N TYR A 343 -10.59 12.68 -24.07
CA TYR A 343 -10.53 14.14 -24.17
C TYR A 343 -11.20 14.66 -25.44
N LYS A 344 -11.04 13.96 -26.57
CA LYS A 344 -11.75 14.33 -27.80
C LYS A 344 -13.26 14.37 -27.56
N GLN A 345 -13.82 13.34 -26.94
CA GLN A 345 -15.26 13.29 -26.62
C GLN A 345 -15.69 14.42 -25.68
N LEU A 346 -14.91 14.72 -24.63
CA LEU A 346 -15.22 15.80 -23.69
C LEU A 346 -15.16 17.19 -24.33
N VAL A 347 -14.24 17.39 -25.28
CA VAL A 347 -14.16 18.63 -26.06
C VAL A 347 -15.31 18.73 -27.05
N GLU A 348 -15.68 17.64 -27.74
CA GLU A 348 -16.80 17.61 -28.71
C GLU A 348 -18.18 17.91 -28.05
N VAL A 349 -18.38 17.46 -26.80
CA VAL A 349 -19.61 17.77 -26.05
C VAL A 349 -19.52 19.09 -25.27
N GLY A 350 -18.46 19.87 -25.44
CA GLY A 350 -18.33 21.18 -24.81
C GLY A 350 -18.08 21.19 -23.30
N VAL A 351 -17.65 20.06 -22.72
CA VAL A 351 -17.30 19.95 -21.29
C VAL A 351 -15.92 20.54 -21.01
N LEU A 352 -14.97 20.36 -21.93
CA LEU A 352 -13.62 20.89 -21.83
C LEU A 352 -13.28 21.77 -23.04
N SER A 353 -12.44 22.78 -22.81
CA SER A 353 -11.83 23.51 -23.91
C SER A 353 -10.73 22.68 -24.59
N VAL A 354 -10.36 23.04 -25.80
CA VAL A 354 -9.21 22.41 -26.49
C VAL A 354 -7.93 22.61 -25.70
N ASN A 355 -7.75 23.78 -25.08
CA ASN A 355 -6.57 24.09 -24.29
C ASN A 355 -6.55 23.33 -22.96
N ASP A 356 -7.69 23.06 -22.33
CA ASP A 356 -7.75 22.20 -21.16
C ASP A 356 -7.33 20.77 -21.50
N ALA A 357 -7.80 20.24 -22.61
CA ALA A 357 -7.37 18.91 -23.07
C ALA A 357 -5.87 18.87 -23.41
N ARG A 358 -5.33 19.94 -24.03
CA ARG A 358 -3.91 20.05 -24.35
C ARG A 358 -3.04 20.11 -23.12
N ARG A 359 -3.38 20.95 -22.11
CA ARG A 359 -2.66 21.06 -20.84
C ARG A 359 -2.61 19.72 -20.12
N ARG A 360 -3.74 19.00 -20.05
CA ARG A 360 -3.84 17.68 -19.40
C ARG A 360 -3.05 16.58 -20.14
N LEU A 361 -2.86 16.73 -21.45
CA LEU A 361 -2.03 15.83 -22.27
C LEU A 361 -0.56 16.26 -22.33
N GLY A 362 -0.17 17.35 -21.64
CA GLY A 362 1.20 17.85 -21.60
C GLY A 362 1.61 18.67 -22.84
N PHE A 363 0.65 19.19 -23.59
CA PHE A 363 0.90 20.08 -24.74
C PHE A 363 0.70 21.53 -24.38
N GLU A 364 1.45 22.41 -25.02
CA GLU A 364 1.26 23.85 -24.89
C GLU A 364 -0.11 24.31 -25.41
N PRO A 365 -0.74 25.30 -24.75
CA PRO A 365 -2.01 25.86 -25.21
C PRO A 365 -1.86 26.54 -26.56
N VAL A 366 -2.97 26.70 -27.28
CA VAL A 366 -3.05 27.37 -28.58
C VAL A 366 -3.97 28.57 -28.43
N ASP A 367 -3.58 29.71 -28.97
CA ASP A 367 -4.35 30.95 -28.88
C ASP A 367 -5.80 30.80 -29.36
N GLY A 368 -6.73 31.36 -28.59
CA GLY A 368 -8.15 31.40 -28.94
C GLY A 368 -8.90 30.07 -28.77
N LYS A 369 -8.34 29.11 -28.01
CA LYS A 369 -8.96 27.80 -27.77
C LYS A 369 -9.21 27.51 -26.29
N ASP A 370 -9.36 28.57 -25.47
CA ASP A 370 -9.61 28.44 -24.02
C ASP A 370 -11.11 28.29 -23.69
N GLU A 371 -12.02 28.60 -24.61
CA GLU A 371 -13.43 28.41 -24.38
C GLU A 371 -13.90 27.03 -24.85
N PRO A 372 -14.77 26.35 -24.09
CA PRO A 372 -15.41 25.11 -24.51
C PRO A 372 -16.20 25.33 -25.81
N MET A 373 -16.20 24.33 -26.68
CA MET A 373 -17.04 24.41 -27.89
C MET A 373 -18.52 24.52 -27.49
N PRO A 374 -19.33 25.36 -28.20
CA PRO A 374 -20.74 25.42 -27.93
C PRO A 374 -21.38 24.04 -28.16
N ILE A 375 -22.21 23.61 -27.21
CA ILE A 375 -22.94 22.34 -27.31
C ILE A 375 -23.79 22.42 -28.58
N ILE A 376 -23.43 21.63 -29.60
CA ILE A 376 -24.25 21.49 -30.80
C ILE A 376 -25.51 20.69 -30.42
N SER A 377 -26.54 21.37 -29.95
CA SER A 377 -27.90 20.81 -29.79
C SER A 377 -28.50 20.59 -31.19
N GLY A 378 -28.14 19.44 -31.80
CA GLY A 378 -28.58 19.19 -33.17
C GLY A 378 -28.23 17.79 -33.67
N VAL A 379 -28.55 16.77 -32.89
CA VAL A 379 -28.79 15.41 -33.41
C VAL A 379 -30.16 14.96 -32.96
N THR A 380 -31.15 15.69 -33.40
CA THR A 380 -32.53 15.17 -33.54
C THR A 380 -32.73 14.90 -35.01
N GLY A 381 -32.73 13.65 -35.41
CA GLY A 381 -33.13 13.33 -36.78
C GLY A 381 -32.58 12.02 -37.31
N ILE A 382 -32.77 10.92 -36.59
CA ILE A 382 -32.91 9.63 -37.24
C ILE A 382 -34.38 9.25 -37.04
N GLY A 383 -35.18 9.38 -38.07
CA GLY A 383 -36.56 8.90 -38.11
C GLY A 383 -37.47 9.91 -38.75
N GLY A 384 -37.76 9.77 -40.02
CA GLY A 384 -38.73 10.57 -40.75
C GLY A 384 -38.88 10.04 -42.16
N ASP A 385 -39.67 9.00 -42.26
CA ASP A 385 -40.31 8.46 -43.42
C ASP A 385 -40.51 9.44 -44.57
N SER A 386 -40.05 9.11 -45.75
CA SER A 386 -40.60 9.59 -47.01
C SER A 386 -41.52 8.55 -47.57
N GLU A 387 -42.74 8.52 -47.11
CA GLU A 387 -43.85 7.99 -47.90
C GLU A 387 -44.36 9.06 -48.89
N SER A 388 -44.41 8.62 -50.13
CA SER A 388 -45.45 8.80 -51.11
C SER A 388 -45.71 10.18 -51.75
N GLN A 389 -45.70 10.18 -53.02
CA GLN A 389 -46.79 10.48 -54.01
C GLN A 389 -46.13 10.86 -55.32
N ALA A 390 -46.34 10.40 -56.44
CA ALA A 390 -47.43 9.77 -57.19
C ALA A 390 -46.78 9.19 -58.43
#